data_afb65e06dead93f8f26eedb5d16f016b
#
_entry.id   afb65e06dead93f8f26eedb5d16f016b
#
_cell.length_a   1.000
_cell.length_b   1.000
_cell.length_c   1.000
_cell.angle_alpha   90.00
_cell.angle_beta   90.00
_cell.angle_gamma   90.00
#
_symmetry.space_group_name_H-M   'P 1'
#
loop_
_entity.id
_entity.type
_entity.pdbx_description
1 polymer ?
#
loop_
_entity_poly.entity_id
_entity_poly.type
_entity_poly.pdbx_seq_one_letter_code
_entity_poly.pdbx_strand_id
1 'polypeptide(L)'
;MPTLFSGAKIAVLCDGRLLTYLRDDLPTIPWPGLWDLPGGGREDAETPLQCALRETREEFGVSLDPAWIVWERAYAGQGMNGLDTWFYVAEVPVGTFDQVVFGDEGQRWMVSSVEAFLAMPDAIPHLQQRLRDFLSAHP
;
A
#
# COMPACT_ATOMS: atom_id res chain seq x y z
N MET A 1 19.84 -9.01 13.42
CA MET A 1 18.60 -9.79 13.58
C MET A 1 17.60 -9.34 12.55
N PRO A 2 16.98 -10.24 11.79
CA PRO A 2 15.92 -9.83 10.90
C PRO A 2 14.74 -9.30 11.72
N THR A 3 14.15 -8.20 11.27
CA THR A 3 12.95 -7.64 11.88
C THR A 3 11.78 -8.55 11.60
N LEU A 4 11.05 -8.92 12.65
CA LEU A 4 9.82 -9.69 12.51
C LEU A 4 8.69 -8.73 12.13
N PHE A 5 8.04 -8.98 11.02
CA PHE A 5 6.90 -8.19 10.57
C PHE A 5 5.91 -9.08 9.83
N SER A 6 4.63 -8.69 9.79
CA SER A 6 3.59 -9.47 9.14
C SER A 6 3.37 -9.07 7.67
N GLY A 7 3.59 -7.81 7.33
CA GLY A 7 3.37 -7.32 5.99
C GLY A 7 3.74 -5.85 5.84
N ALA A 8 3.57 -5.34 4.62
CA ALA A 8 3.88 -3.96 4.29
C ALA A 8 2.91 -3.42 3.24
N LYS A 9 2.53 -2.16 3.40
CA LYS A 9 1.71 -1.40 2.44
C LYS A 9 2.48 -0.20 1.95
N ILE A 10 2.12 0.30 0.77
CA ILE A 10 2.79 1.44 0.17
C ILE A 10 1.78 2.36 -0.52
N ALA A 11 1.91 3.66 -0.29
CA ALA A 11 1.20 4.67 -1.07
C ALA A 11 2.09 5.08 -2.24
N VAL A 12 1.64 4.82 -3.46
CA VAL A 12 2.36 5.16 -4.69
C VAL A 12 1.79 6.47 -5.21
N LEU A 13 2.53 7.57 -4.99
CA LEU A 13 2.10 8.93 -5.28
C LEU A 13 2.69 9.47 -6.56
N CYS A 14 1.87 10.15 -7.34
CA CYS A 14 2.29 10.97 -8.47
C CYS A 14 1.36 12.18 -8.56
N ASP A 15 1.90 13.38 -8.37
CA ASP A 15 1.14 14.64 -8.46
C ASP A 15 -0.14 14.64 -7.62
N GLY A 16 -0.04 14.21 -6.37
CA GLY A 16 -1.16 14.20 -5.43
C GLY A 16 -2.21 13.12 -5.67
N ARG A 17 -1.91 12.15 -6.54
CA ARG A 17 -2.78 11.01 -6.82
C ARG A 17 -2.08 9.71 -6.50
N LEU A 18 -2.84 8.68 -6.16
CA LEU A 18 -2.29 7.40 -5.74
C LEU A 18 -3.04 6.20 -6.35
N LEU A 19 -2.32 5.08 -6.41
CA LEU A 19 -2.89 3.81 -6.84
C LEU A 19 -3.73 3.21 -5.72
N THR A 20 -4.93 2.78 -6.07
CA THR A 20 -5.84 2.09 -5.16
C THR A 20 -6.45 0.89 -5.88
N TYR A 21 -6.93 -0.08 -5.11
CA TYR A 21 -7.72 -1.16 -5.67
C TYR A 21 -8.83 -1.56 -4.71
N LEU A 22 -9.94 -2.05 -5.29
CA LEU A 22 -11.08 -2.52 -4.53
C LEU A 22 -10.88 -4.00 -4.21
N ARG A 23 -10.84 -4.34 -2.93
CA ARG A 23 -10.69 -5.73 -2.48
C ARG A 23 -11.88 -6.57 -2.89
N ASP A 24 -11.67 -7.87 -3.05
CA ASP A 24 -12.75 -8.82 -3.28
C ASP A 24 -13.75 -8.76 -2.12
N ASP A 25 -15.02 -8.93 -2.44
CA ASP A 25 -16.09 -8.94 -1.43
C ASP A 25 -16.38 -10.39 -1.00
N LEU A 26 -15.41 -10.97 -0.29
CA LEU A 26 -15.46 -12.35 0.19
C LEU A 26 -15.45 -12.37 1.71
N PRO A 27 -16.34 -13.14 2.36
CA PRO A 27 -16.37 -13.19 3.83
C PRO A 27 -15.15 -13.84 4.45
N THR A 28 -14.31 -14.50 3.65
CA THR A 28 -13.12 -15.23 4.13
C THR A 28 -11.86 -14.37 4.21
N ILE A 29 -11.91 -13.11 3.71
CA ILE A 29 -10.74 -12.22 3.71
C ILE A 29 -11.00 -11.02 4.63
N PRO A 30 -9.93 -10.41 5.20
CA PRO A 30 -10.08 -9.17 5.95
C PRO A 30 -10.47 -8.02 5.03
N TRP A 31 -11.24 -7.07 5.56
CA TRP A 31 -11.65 -5.84 4.86
C TRP A 31 -12.32 -6.11 3.49
N PRO A 32 -13.31 -7.03 3.41
CA PRO A 32 -13.91 -7.35 2.12
C PRO A 32 -14.61 -6.13 1.50
N GLY A 33 -14.43 -5.94 0.18
CA GLY A 33 -15.09 -4.88 -0.56
C GLY A 33 -14.65 -3.46 -0.24
N LEU A 34 -13.52 -3.28 0.45
CA LEU A 34 -12.99 -1.95 0.75
C LEU A 34 -11.84 -1.58 -0.18
N TRP A 35 -11.64 -0.28 -0.36
CA TRP A 35 -10.51 0.25 -1.12
C TRP A 35 -9.22 0.15 -0.31
N ASP A 36 -8.19 -0.38 -0.95
CA ASP A 36 -6.90 -0.72 -0.37
C ASP A 36 -5.78 -0.05 -1.15
N LEU A 37 -4.59 -0.05 -0.56
CA LEU A 37 -3.35 0.37 -1.20
C LEU A 37 -2.50 -0.85 -1.55
N PRO A 38 -1.53 -0.72 -2.47
CA PRO A 38 -0.63 -1.82 -2.79
C PRO A 38 0.09 -2.36 -1.56
N GLY A 39 0.34 -3.65 -1.54
CA GLY A 39 1.06 -4.32 -0.46
C GLY A 39 0.35 -5.56 0.02
N GLY A 40 0.97 -6.27 0.94
CA GLY A 40 0.41 -7.50 1.46
C GLY A 40 1.32 -8.18 2.48
N GLY A 41 1.15 -9.49 2.62
CA GLY A 41 1.85 -10.29 3.59
C GLY A 41 3.29 -10.61 3.22
N ARG A 42 4.12 -10.74 4.25
CA ARG A 42 5.51 -11.15 4.07
C ARG A 42 5.62 -12.57 3.51
N GLU A 43 6.55 -12.77 2.59
CA GLU A 43 6.97 -14.08 2.11
C GLU A 43 8.45 -14.31 2.45
N ASP A 44 8.77 -15.53 2.90
CA ASP A 44 10.13 -15.98 3.17
C ASP A 44 10.93 -14.99 4.04
N ALA A 45 12.17 -14.71 3.65
CA ALA A 45 13.09 -13.86 4.40
C ALA A 45 13.16 -12.43 3.86
N GLU A 46 12.13 -11.98 3.12
CA GLU A 46 12.17 -10.62 2.58
C GLU A 46 12.13 -9.54 3.65
N THR A 47 12.76 -8.40 3.35
CA THR A 47 12.65 -7.19 4.17
C THR A 47 11.28 -6.55 3.98
N PRO A 48 10.86 -5.63 4.88
CA PRO A 48 9.61 -4.91 4.70
C PRO A 48 9.51 -4.20 3.34
N LEU A 49 10.58 -3.54 2.90
CA LEU A 49 10.57 -2.86 1.61
C LEU A 49 10.47 -3.86 0.45
N GLN A 50 11.20 -4.96 0.50
CA GLN A 50 11.09 -6.00 -0.52
C GLN A 50 9.66 -6.55 -0.61
N CYS A 51 9.00 -6.72 0.53
CA CYS A 51 7.60 -7.15 0.59
C CYS A 51 6.68 -6.17 -0.14
N ALA A 52 6.78 -4.87 0.17
CA ALA A 52 5.95 -3.85 -0.46
C ALA A 52 6.19 -3.76 -1.97
N LEU A 53 7.45 -3.84 -2.40
CA LEU A 53 7.80 -3.76 -3.82
C LEU A 53 7.33 -5.00 -4.59
N ARG A 54 7.49 -6.18 -4.01
CA ARG A 54 7.03 -7.43 -4.62
C ARG A 54 5.51 -7.44 -4.79
N GLU A 55 4.78 -7.09 -3.74
CA GLU A 55 3.31 -7.05 -3.79
C GLU A 55 2.81 -6.04 -4.82
N THR A 56 3.43 -4.88 -4.93
CA THR A 56 3.05 -3.87 -5.92
C THR A 56 3.24 -4.41 -7.34
N ARG A 57 4.34 -5.12 -7.59
CA ARG A 57 4.58 -5.74 -8.89
C ARG A 57 3.56 -6.83 -9.20
N GLU A 58 3.21 -7.65 -8.21
CA GLU A 58 2.22 -8.71 -8.40
C GLU A 58 0.82 -8.15 -8.64
N GLU A 59 0.44 -7.11 -7.90
CA GLU A 59 -0.91 -6.53 -7.97
C GLU A 59 -1.11 -5.60 -9.15
N PHE A 60 -0.08 -4.82 -9.52
CA PHE A 60 -0.21 -3.75 -10.51
C PHE A 60 0.74 -3.86 -11.70
N GLY A 61 1.63 -4.84 -11.70
CA GLY A 61 2.61 -4.99 -12.78
C GLY A 61 3.66 -3.88 -12.85
N VAL A 62 3.79 -3.08 -11.80
CA VAL A 62 4.71 -1.95 -11.75
C VAL A 62 5.90 -2.29 -10.86
N SER A 63 7.11 -2.11 -11.41
CA SER A 63 8.35 -2.25 -10.65
C SER A 63 8.78 -0.89 -10.14
N LEU A 64 8.70 -0.69 -8.83
CA LEU A 64 9.09 0.57 -8.19
C LEU A 64 10.60 0.57 -7.93
N ASP A 65 11.24 1.69 -8.22
CA ASP A 65 12.63 1.92 -7.84
C ASP A 65 12.68 2.24 -6.35
N PRO A 66 13.52 1.54 -5.56
CA PRO A 66 13.68 1.85 -4.13
C PRO A 66 14.08 3.31 -3.87
N ALA A 67 14.77 3.96 -4.83
CA ALA A 67 15.14 5.36 -4.71
C ALA A 67 13.95 6.33 -4.71
N TRP A 68 12.77 5.86 -5.10
CA TRP A 68 11.55 6.68 -5.08
C TRP A 68 10.88 6.74 -3.71
N ILE A 69 11.34 5.96 -2.74
CA ILE A 69 10.77 5.95 -1.38
C ILE A 69 11.14 7.26 -0.69
N VAL A 70 10.12 7.98 -0.23
CA VAL A 70 10.27 9.27 0.46
C VAL A 70 9.92 9.19 1.95
N TRP A 71 9.28 8.11 2.39
CA TRP A 71 8.91 7.93 3.79
C TRP A 71 8.71 6.46 4.12
N GLU A 72 9.08 6.08 5.34
CA GLU A 72 8.85 4.73 5.86
C GLU A 72 8.57 4.79 7.36
N ARG A 73 7.70 3.91 7.83
CA ARG A 73 7.39 3.80 9.25
C ARG A 73 6.91 2.40 9.60
N ALA A 74 7.43 1.88 10.72
CA ALA A 74 6.91 0.66 11.34
C ALA A 74 5.77 1.00 12.29
N TYR A 75 4.71 0.23 12.24
CA TYR A 75 3.57 0.32 13.15
C TYR A 75 3.63 -0.89 14.08
N ALA A 76 4.21 -0.68 15.24
CA ALA A 76 4.53 -1.75 16.18
C ALA A 76 3.28 -2.47 16.69
N GLY A 77 3.28 -3.80 16.58
CA GLY A 77 2.21 -4.64 17.10
C GLY A 77 0.88 -4.56 16.36
N GLN A 78 0.80 -3.84 15.25
CA GLN A 78 -0.46 -3.63 14.52
C GLN A 78 -0.71 -4.65 13.40
N GLY A 79 0.25 -5.53 13.15
CA GLY A 79 0.10 -6.60 12.18
C GLY A 79 -0.50 -7.88 12.76
N MET A 80 -0.62 -8.90 11.93
CA MET A 80 -1.11 -10.21 12.35
C MET A 80 -0.25 -10.79 13.49
N ASN A 81 -0.89 -11.45 14.44
CA ASN A 81 -0.23 -12.06 15.61
C ASN A 81 0.58 -11.06 16.44
N GLY A 82 0.22 -9.78 16.44
CA GLY A 82 0.93 -8.76 17.18
C GLY A 82 2.28 -8.38 16.61
N LEU A 83 2.60 -8.82 15.40
CA LEU A 83 3.83 -8.42 14.71
C LEU A 83 3.72 -7.01 14.19
N ASP A 84 4.86 -6.42 13.85
CA ASP A 84 4.90 -5.10 13.22
C ASP A 84 4.36 -5.17 11.78
N THR A 85 3.80 -4.07 11.32
CA THR A 85 3.50 -3.86 9.91
C THR A 85 4.14 -2.55 9.46
N TRP A 86 4.54 -2.47 8.19
CA TRP A 86 5.26 -1.32 7.67
C TRP A 86 4.43 -0.56 6.66
N PHE A 87 4.63 0.76 6.61
CA PHE A 87 3.99 1.62 5.64
C PHE A 87 5.05 2.49 4.96
N TYR A 88 5.02 2.50 3.63
CA TYR A 88 5.92 3.28 2.79
C TYR A 88 5.15 4.28 1.96
N VAL A 89 5.82 5.36 1.58
CA VAL A 89 5.34 6.27 0.55
C VAL A 89 6.41 6.40 -0.51
N ALA A 90 6.03 6.19 -1.77
CA ALA A 90 6.89 6.40 -2.93
C ALA A 90 6.33 7.55 -3.76
N GLU A 91 7.20 8.45 -4.21
CA GLU A 91 6.88 9.43 -5.24
C GLU A 91 7.43 8.94 -6.56
N VAL A 92 6.55 8.71 -7.52
CA VAL A 92 6.89 8.07 -8.78
C VAL A 92 6.85 9.06 -9.95
N PRO A 93 7.64 8.80 -11.01
CA PRO A 93 7.61 9.66 -12.20
C PRO A 93 6.27 9.68 -12.90
N VAL A 94 6.00 10.78 -13.60
CA VAL A 94 4.87 10.88 -14.53
C VAL A 94 4.95 9.73 -15.54
N GLY A 95 3.81 9.12 -15.82
CA GLY A 95 3.73 7.97 -16.72
C GLY A 95 3.78 6.61 -16.03
N THR A 96 4.13 6.56 -14.74
CA THR A 96 4.17 5.28 -14.00
C THR A 96 2.80 4.60 -14.00
N PHE A 97 1.72 5.36 -13.80
CA PHE A 97 0.37 4.79 -13.77
C PHE A 97 -0.09 4.25 -15.12
N ASP A 98 0.50 4.72 -16.22
CA ASP A 98 0.20 4.22 -17.56
C ASP A 98 0.77 2.80 -17.79
N GLN A 99 1.68 2.36 -16.93
CA GLN A 99 2.29 1.03 -17.00
C GLN A 99 1.51 -0.04 -16.25
N VAL A 100 0.45 0.34 -15.55
CA VAL A 100 -0.31 -0.59 -14.69
C VAL A 100 -0.96 -1.69 -15.52
N VAL A 101 -0.71 -2.93 -15.11
CA VAL A 101 -1.42 -4.13 -15.57
C VAL A 101 -1.95 -4.80 -14.31
N PHE A 102 -3.24 -4.60 -14.04
CA PHE A 102 -3.84 -5.08 -12.81
C PHE A 102 -3.92 -6.61 -12.81
N GLY A 103 -3.51 -7.22 -11.68
CA GLY A 103 -3.50 -8.67 -11.53
C GLY A 103 -4.87 -9.26 -11.21
N ASP A 104 -4.85 -10.51 -10.70
CA ASP A 104 -6.05 -11.30 -10.49
C ASP A 104 -6.72 -11.07 -9.13
N GLU A 105 -6.02 -10.47 -8.18
CA GLU A 105 -6.56 -10.17 -6.86
C GLU A 105 -7.27 -8.82 -6.87
N GLY A 106 -8.44 -8.76 -6.23
CA GLY A 106 -9.25 -7.56 -6.20
C GLY A 106 -10.21 -7.46 -7.38
N GLN A 107 -11.18 -6.56 -7.25
CA GLN A 107 -12.24 -6.40 -8.24
C GLN A 107 -11.84 -5.46 -9.38
N ARG A 108 -11.14 -4.38 -9.06
CA ARG A 108 -10.69 -3.35 -10.00
C ARG A 108 -9.70 -2.41 -9.32
N TRP A 109 -9.00 -1.63 -10.11
CA TRP A 109 -8.08 -0.60 -9.60
C TRP A 109 -8.53 0.79 -10.05
N MET A 110 -8.00 1.82 -9.39
CA MET A 110 -8.34 3.20 -9.68
C MET A 110 -7.18 4.10 -9.23
N VAL A 111 -6.95 5.17 -9.97
CA VAL A 111 -6.13 6.29 -9.49
C VAL A 111 -7.06 7.26 -8.78
N SER A 112 -6.75 7.57 -7.53
CA SER A 112 -7.54 8.46 -6.70
C SER A 112 -6.70 9.63 -6.24
N SER A 113 -7.30 10.82 -6.08
CA SER A 113 -6.59 11.88 -5.38
C SER A 113 -6.42 11.50 -3.91
N VAL A 114 -5.40 12.07 -3.28
CA VAL A 114 -5.17 11.87 -1.84
C VAL A 114 -6.41 12.28 -1.05
N GLU A 115 -6.98 13.45 -1.34
CA GLU A 115 -8.16 13.95 -0.65
C GLU A 115 -9.36 13.03 -0.81
N ALA A 116 -9.58 12.49 -2.01
CA ALA A 116 -10.68 11.58 -2.26
C ALA A 116 -10.51 10.27 -1.47
N PHE A 117 -9.29 9.71 -1.45
CA PHE A 117 -9.02 8.50 -0.68
C PHE A 117 -9.26 8.71 0.82
N LEU A 118 -8.82 9.84 1.36
CA LEU A 118 -9.00 10.17 2.78
C LEU A 118 -10.46 10.38 3.15
N ALA A 119 -11.31 10.75 2.19
CA ALA A 119 -12.74 10.99 2.40
C ALA A 119 -13.61 9.77 2.11
N MET A 120 -13.04 8.68 1.59
CA MET A 120 -13.82 7.48 1.25
C MET A 120 -14.37 6.80 2.50
N PRO A 121 -15.70 6.58 2.59
CA PRO A 121 -16.26 5.79 3.70
C PRO A 121 -15.96 4.30 3.56
N ASP A 122 -15.62 3.84 2.36
CA ASP A 122 -15.34 2.45 2.03
C ASP A 122 -13.86 2.18 1.75
N ALA A 123 -12.95 2.99 2.29
CA ALA A 123 -11.52 2.71 2.30
C ALA A 123 -11.10 2.13 3.66
N ILE A 124 -10.02 1.35 3.67
CA ILE A 124 -9.50 0.76 4.89
C ILE A 124 -9.04 1.86 5.86
N PRO A 125 -9.64 1.99 7.05
CA PRO A 125 -9.43 3.16 7.91
C PRO A 125 -7.98 3.35 8.38
N HIS A 126 -7.28 2.27 8.72
CA HIS A 126 -5.92 2.40 9.22
C HIS A 126 -4.95 2.85 8.11
N LEU A 127 -5.26 2.59 6.83
CA LEU A 127 -4.44 3.08 5.72
C LEU A 127 -4.67 4.58 5.49
N GLN A 128 -5.90 5.05 5.66
CA GLN A 128 -6.19 6.48 5.65
C GLN A 128 -5.41 7.19 6.75
N GLN A 129 -5.36 6.60 7.95
CA GLN A 129 -4.61 7.20 9.06
C GLN A 129 -3.11 7.22 8.79
N ARG A 130 -2.55 6.16 8.25
CA ARG A 130 -1.12 6.11 7.92
C ARG A 130 -0.74 7.13 6.86
N LEU A 131 -1.61 7.34 5.88
CA LEU A 131 -1.41 8.39 4.87
C LEU A 131 -1.45 9.78 5.53
N ARG A 132 -2.37 10.02 6.49
CA ARG A 132 -2.40 11.26 7.27
C ARG A 132 -1.12 11.46 8.07
N ASP A 133 -0.58 10.39 8.65
CA ASP A 133 0.68 10.45 9.40
C ASP A 133 1.82 10.97 8.50
N PHE A 134 1.89 10.45 7.26
CA PHE A 134 2.86 10.94 6.28
C PHE A 134 2.65 12.42 5.95
N LEU A 135 1.42 12.81 5.66
CA LEU A 135 1.09 14.19 5.28
C LEU A 135 1.39 15.18 6.42
N SER A 136 1.18 14.78 7.66
CA SER A 136 1.52 15.59 8.83
C SER A 136 3.02 15.78 9.00
N ALA A 137 3.81 14.79 8.60
CA ALA A 137 5.28 14.87 8.64
C ALA A 137 5.85 15.63 7.44
N HIS A 138 5.07 15.82 6.37
CA HIS A 138 5.49 16.47 5.13
C HIS A 138 4.45 17.51 4.70
N PRO A 139 4.27 18.59 5.51
CA PRO A 139 3.30 19.63 5.20
C PRO A 139 3.63 20.45 3.96
#